data_3bcb6814932c4c582fc5a13265dc9ac8
#
_entry.id   3bcb6814932c4c582fc5a13265dc9ac8
#
_cell.length_a   1.000
_cell.length_b   1.000
_cell.length_c   1.000
_cell.angle_alpha   90.00
_cell.angle_beta   90.00
_cell.angle_gamma   90.00
#
_symmetry.space_group_name_H-M   'P 1'
#
loop_
_entity.id
_entity.type
_entity.pdbx_description
1 polymer ?
#
loop_
_entity_poly.entity_id
_entity_poly.type
_entity_poly.pdbx_seq_one_letter_code
_entity_poly.pdbx_strand_id
1 'polypeptide(L)'
;MPADIDHARIIERLGDAHEVRLQEALRRLEERVVGIVSAAPTKAGKLFDLEWAIAARAQIQSVLEQEYLAEVQAVIGGYDEAVASAQAMIGAYTDFVDIDPAVIRNLKRLSFQGFEAIGAEYLDVMANEIYQNTLTGRPVADSIKTLRHTINGVYIESDSAEANKLVDIAKNATGEVQQEAIDKLHTLYARDRVGNNLRRYASQMVHDSLMQFDSSIVTAAGKEAGAEKWKYYGSVIRDSRDWCKEHAGKTYTEEEIREMWANNSWGGKAPGDPFIVRGGYNCRHHFRPVFEEEENA
;
A
#
# COMPACT_ATOMS: atom_id res chain seq x y z
N MET A 1 -20.26 10.46 -18.63
CA MET A 1 -20.40 9.06 -18.16
C MET A 1 -19.37 8.06 -18.72
N PRO A 2 -19.07 7.91 -20.02
CA PRO A 2 -18.03 6.96 -20.47
C PRO A 2 -16.64 7.25 -19.93
N ALA A 3 -16.17 8.49 -19.99
CA ALA A 3 -14.82 8.88 -19.57
C ALA A 3 -14.51 8.62 -18.09
N ASP A 4 -15.50 8.78 -17.21
CA ASP A 4 -15.37 8.53 -15.78
C ASP A 4 -15.23 7.06 -15.44
N ILE A 5 -16.02 6.23 -16.13
CA ILE A 5 -15.97 4.77 -15.95
C ILE A 5 -14.61 4.24 -16.43
N ASP A 6 -14.12 4.77 -17.54
CA ASP A 6 -12.83 4.37 -18.09
C ASP A 6 -11.68 4.82 -17.17
N HIS A 7 -11.74 6.04 -16.63
CA HIS A 7 -10.78 6.52 -15.65
C HIS A 7 -10.75 5.63 -14.39
N ALA A 8 -11.91 5.34 -13.79
CA ALA A 8 -12.00 4.50 -12.61
C ALA A 8 -11.42 3.08 -12.85
N ARG A 9 -11.68 2.49 -14.04
CA ARG A 9 -11.10 1.19 -14.42
C ARG A 9 -9.58 1.24 -14.59
N ILE A 10 -9.05 2.35 -15.14
CA ILE A 10 -7.60 2.54 -15.26
C ILE A 10 -6.96 2.58 -13.89
N ILE A 11 -7.51 3.37 -12.96
CA ILE A 11 -6.98 3.48 -11.60
C ILE A 11 -7.03 2.13 -10.85
N GLU A 12 -8.13 1.38 -10.95
CA GLU A 12 -8.25 0.06 -10.34
C GLU A 12 -7.20 -0.92 -10.93
N ARG A 13 -7.08 -0.99 -12.25
CA ARG A 13 -6.09 -1.84 -12.93
C ARG A 13 -4.65 -1.48 -12.56
N LEU A 14 -4.33 -0.19 -12.47
CA LEU A 14 -3.01 0.28 -12.02
C LEU A 14 -2.74 -0.16 -10.58
N GLY A 15 -3.70 0.03 -9.68
CA GLY A 15 -3.57 -0.38 -8.27
C GLY A 15 -3.27 -1.87 -8.13
N ASP A 16 -4.05 -2.71 -8.81
CA ASP A 16 -3.86 -4.16 -8.77
C ASP A 16 -2.52 -4.60 -9.39
N ALA A 17 -2.12 -4.01 -10.52
CA ALA A 17 -0.84 -4.30 -11.17
C ALA A 17 0.35 -3.87 -10.29
N HIS A 18 0.27 -2.71 -9.65
CA HIS A 18 1.29 -2.21 -8.76
C HIS A 18 1.40 -3.05 -7.49
N GLU A 19 0.27 -3.54 -6.94
CA GLU A 19 0.27 -4.43 -5.79
C GLU A 19 0.99 -5.74 -6.10
N VAL A 20 0.68 -6.39 -7.22
CA VAL A 20 1.34 -7.63 -7.65
C VAL A 20 2.85 -7.44 -7.77
N ARG A 21 3.29 -6.37 -8.42
CA ARG A 21 4.72 -6.05 -8.59
C ARG A 21 5.42 -5.85 -7.26
N LEU A 22 4.81 -5.09 -6.35
CA LEU A 22 5.40 -4.85 -5.03
C LEU A 22 5.46 -6.12 -4.18
N GLN A 23 4.45 -6.98 -4.26
CA GLN A 23 4.46 -8.27 -3.56
C GLN A 23 5.59 -9.18 -4.05
N GLU A 24 5.89 -9.19 -5.35
CA GLU A 24 7.04 -9.89 -5.91
C GLU A 24 8.39 -9.32 -5.43
N ALA A 25 8.50 -7.99 -5.38
CA ALA A 25 9.69 -7.34 -4.84
C ALA A 25 9.94 -7.70 -3.37
N LEU A 26 8.87 -7.75 -2.56
CA LEU A 26 8.95 -8.17 -1.16
C LEU A 26 9.32 -9.64 -0.99
N ARG A 27 8.90 -10.52 -1.92
CA ARG A 27 9.35 -11.92 -1.93
C ARG A 27 10.85 -12.01 -2.21
N ARG A 28 11.36 -11.28 -3.21
CA ARG A 28 12.81 -11.22 -3.48
C ARG A 28 13.59 -10.63 -2.31
N LEU A 29 13.07 -9.58 -1.68
CA LEU A 29 13.64 -8.99 -0.46
C LEU A 29 13.76 -10.04 0.64
N GLU A 30 12.69 -10.80 0.93
CA GLU A 30 12.71 -11.86 1.94
C GLU A 30 13.78 -12.91 1.64
N GLU A 31 13.81 -13.43 0.43
CA GLU A 31 14.78 -14.46 0.02
C GLU A 31 16.22 -13.98 0.24
N ARG A 32 16.53 -12.75 -0.13
CA ARG A 32 17.87 -12.18 0.01
C ARG A 32 18.23 -11.88 1.48
N VAL A 33 17.30 -11.34 2.27
CA VAL A 33 17.50 -11.08 3.71
C VAL A 33 17.71 -12.40 4.46
N VAL A 34 16.91 -13.42 4.16
CA VAL A 34 17.08 -14.78 4.72
C VAL A 34 18.44 -15.37 4.28
N GLY A 35 18.85 -15.13 3.04
CA GLY A 35 20.18 -15.53 2.54
C GLY A 35 21.32 -14.90 3.35
N ILE A 36 21.25 -13.61 3.65
CA ILE A 36 22.24 -12.92 4.50
C ILE A 36 22.35 -13.59 5.87
N VAL A 37 21.21 -13.85 6.53
CA VAL A 37 21.19 -14.43 7.88
C VAL A 37 21.59 -15.91 7.87
N SER A 38 21.24 -16.65 6.82
CA SER A 38 21.66 -18.05 6.65
C SER A 38 23.17 -18.20 6.46
N ALA A 39 23.83 -17.20 5.89
CA ALA A 39 25.28 -17.15 5.71
C ALA A 39 26.02 -16.58 6.95
N ALA A 40 25.31 -16.25 8.02
CA ALA A 40 25.90 -15.69 9.23
C ALA A 40 26.92 -16.62 9.87
N PRO A 41 28.02 -16.10 10.46
CA PRO A 41 28.90 -16.87 11.30
C PRO A 41 28.14 -17.48 12.48
N THR A 42 28.28 -18.80 12.67
CA THR A 42 27.58 -19.51 13.75
C THR A 42 28.52 -20.38 14.56
N LYS A 43 28.19 -20.53 15.85
CA LYS A 43 28.82 -21.50 16.73
C LYS A 43 27.73 -22.40 17.32
N ALA A 44 27.79 -23.69 17.05
CA ALA A 44 26.74 -24.64 17.42
C ALA A 44 25.32 -24.22 16.97
N GLY A 45 25.20 -23.69 15.73
CA GLY A 45 23.94 -23.24 15.16
C GLY A 45 23.38 -21.92 15.74
N LYS A 46 24.14 -21.23 16.59
CA LYS A 46 23.75 -19.98 17.21
C LYS A 46 24.53 -18.80 16.65
N LEU A 47 23.88 -17.66 16.51
CA LEU A 47 24.54 -16.40 16.21
C LEU A 47 25.44 -15.99 17.39
N PHE A 48 26.63 -15.46 17.10
CA PHE A 48 27.57 -15.04 18.15
C PHE A 48 28.43 -13.85 17.75
N ASP A 49 28.48 -13.48 16.50
CA ASP A 49 29.35 -12.43 15.97
C ASP A 49 28.61 -11.09 15.88
N LEU A 50 28.91 -10.19 16.81
CA LEU A 50 28.31 -8.87 16.88
C LEU A 50 28.80 -7.93 15.78
N GLU A 51 30.04 -8.07 15.33
CA GLU A 51 30.56 -7.25 14.22
C GLU A 51 29.82 -7.59 12.93
N TRP A 52 29.60 -8.88 12.71
CA TRP A 52 28.75 -9.32 11.59
C TRP A 52 27.33 -8.80 11.74
N ALA A 53 26.70 -8.86 12.93
CA ALA A 53 25.33 -8.40 13.14
C ALA A 53 25.18 -6.90 12.84
N ILE A 54 26.17 -6.08 13.20
CA ILE A 54 26.21 -4.66 12.85
C ILE A 54 26.35 -4.47 11.32
N ALA A 55 27.25 -5.24 10.69
CA ALA A 55 27.44 -5.16 9.23
C ALA A 55 26.22 -5.67 8.44
N ALA A 56 25.46 -6.62 8.98
CA ALA A 56 24.26 -7.16 8.36
C ALA A 56 23.20 -6.07 8.10
N ARG A 57 23.12 -5.04 8.96
CA ARG A 57 22.21 -3.89 8.74
C ARG A 57 22.49 -3.21 7.40
N ALA A 58 23.73 -2.93 7.06
CA ALA A 58 24.09 -2.29 5.79
C ALA A 58 23.79 -3.20 4.58
N GLN A 59 23.96 -4.51 4.73
CA GLN A 59 23.61 -5.48 3.68
C GLN A 59 22.08 -5.52 3.48
N ILE A 60 21.29 -5.57 4.55
CA ILE A 60 19.83 -5.57 4.46
C ILE A 60 19.32 -4.25 3.86
N GLN A 61 19.92 -3.11 4.24
CA GLN A 61 19.61 -1.82 3.64
C GLN A 61 19.84 -1.84 2.13
N SER A 62 20.98 -2.33 1.68
CA SER A 62 21.28 -2.44 0.25
C SER A 62 20.26 -3.32 -0.49
N VAL A 63 19.85 -4.43 0.11
CA VAL A 63 18.81 -5.30 -0.46
C VAL A 63 17.45 -4.60 -0.52
N LEU A 64 17.07 -3.87 0.53
CA LEU A 64 15.83 -3.10 0.58
C LEU A 64 15.81 -2.01 -0.49
N GLU A 65 16.92 -1.31 -0.69
CA GLU A 65 17.05 -0.32 -1.76
C GLU A 65 16.90 -0.94 -3.16
N GLN A 66 17.52 -2.09 -3.38
CA GLN A 66 17.53 -2.77 -4.70
C GLN A 66 16.21 -3.44 -5.04
N GLU A 67 15.53 -4.06 -4.07
CA GLU A 67 14.31 -4.84 -4.33
C GLU A 67 13.05 -4.02 -4.06
N TYR A 68 12.96 -3.36 -2.90
CA TYR A 68 11.75 -2.65 -2.48
C TYR A 68 11.68 -1.23 -3.04
N LEU A 69 12.67 -0.37 -2.76
CA LEU A 69 12.62 1.03 -3.19
C LEU A 69 12.74 1.20 -4.70
N ALA A 70 13.51 0.36 -5.38
CA ALA A 70 13.57 0.37 -6.84
C ALA A 70 12.21 0.02 -7.46
N GLU A 71 11.47 -0.95 -6.90
CA GLU A 71 10.13 -1.29 -7.38
C GLU A 71 9.11 -0.20 -7.05
N VAL A 72 9.19 0.40 -5.86
CA VAL A 72 8.38 1.57 -5.48
C VAL A 72 8.57 2.71 -6.49
N GLN A 73 9.80 2.99 -6.89
CA GLN A 73 10.07 4.03 -7.88
C GLN A 73 9.45 3.70 -9.24
N ALA A 74 9.48 2.45 -9.65
CA ALA A 74 8.83 2.00 -10.89
C ALA A 74 7.29 2.08 -10.81
N VAL A 75 6.69 1.74 -9.65
CA VAL A 75 5.26 1.91 -9.37
C VAL A 75 4.85 3.38 -9.50
N ILE A 76 5.58 4.28 -8.85
CA ILE A 76 5.31 5.73 -8.90
C ILE A 76 5.56 6.30 -10.30
N GLY A 77 6.52 5.74 -11.06
CA GLY A 77 6.70 6.04 -12.48
C GLY A 77 5.43 5.79 -13.28
N GLY A 78 4.70 4.73 -12.99
CA GLY A 78 3.43 4.38 -13.62
C GLY A 78 2.28 5.37 -13.36
N TYR A 79 2.41 6.28 -12.40
CA TYR A 79 1.38 7.29 -12.10
C TYR A 79 1.15 8.30 -13.25
N ASP A 80 2.03 8.36 -14.24
CA ASP A 80 1.80 9.17 -15.44
C ASP A 80 0.56 8.71 -16.22
N GLU A 81 0.23 7.43 -16.18
CA GLU A 81 -1.01 6.92 -16.79
C GLU A 81 -2.26 7.40 -16.04
N ALA A 82 -2.20 7.50 -14.71
CA ALA A 82 -3.28 8.08 -13.92
C ALA A 82 -3.49 9.57 -14.25
N VAL A 83 -2.40 10.33 -14.41
CA VAL A 83 -2.45 11.74 -14.83
C VAL A 83 -3.11 11.89 -16.20
N ALA A 84 -2.63 11.16 -17.20
CA ALA A 84 -3.17 11.21 -18.54
C ALA A 84 -4.66 10.84 -18.58
N SER A 85 -5.06 9.86 -17.78
CA SER A 85 -6.46 9.44 -17.65
C SER A 85 -7.34 10.49 -16.98
N ALA A 86 -6.84 11.16 -15.92
CA ALA A 86 -7.55 12.25 -15.26
C ALA A 86 -7.72 13.46 -16.17
N GLN A 87 -6.68 13.83 -16.92
CA GLN A 87 -6.72 14.90 -17.91
C GLN A 87 -7.76 14.60 -19.02
N ALA A 88 -7.75 13.37 -19.54
CA ALA A 88 -8.72 12.95 -20.55
C ALA A 88 -10.18 12.98 -20.01
N MET A 89 -10.38 12.56 -18.75
CA MET A 89 -11.69 12.60 -18.11
C MET A 89 -12.21 14.02 -17.97
N ILE A 90 -11.40 14.95 -17.47
CA ILE A 90 -11.81 16.34 -17.25
C ILE A 90 -11.96 17.08 -18.58
N GLY A 91 -11.03 16.86 -19.53
CA GLY A 91 -11.08 17.44 -20.87
C GLY A 91 -12.27 16.98 -21.71
N ALA A 92 -12.96 15.89 -21.33
CA ALA A 92 -14.19 15.47 -21.99
C ALA A 92 -15.39 16.39 -21.66
N TYR A 93 -15.29 17.18 -20.60
CA TYR A 93 -16.36 18.07 -20.11
C TYR A 93 -15.99 19.55 -20.15
N THR A 94 -14.73 19.88 -20.35
CA THR A 94 -14.20 21.26 -20.28
C THR A 94 -13.08 21.46 -21.29
N ASP A 95 -12.73 22.73 -21.55
CA ASP A 95 -11.53 23.10 -22.33
C ASP A 95 -10.23 22.97 -21.49
N PHE A 96 -10.25 22.26 -20.39
CA PHE A 96 -9.09 22.03 -19.54
C PHE A 96 -7.99 21.27 -20.30
N VAL A 97 -6.76 21.81 -20.30
CA VAL A 97 -5.70 21.31 -21.18
C VAL A 97 -4.59 20.57 -20.43
N ASP A 98 -4.15 21.06 -19.26
CA ASP A 98 -2.96 20.47 -18.65
C ASP A 98 -2.85 20.72 -17.14
N ILE A 99 -2.27 19.77 -16.40
CA ILE A 99 -1.95 19.88 -14.97
C ILE A 99 -0.49 20.32 -14.85
N ASP A 100 -0.20 21.29 -13.99
CA ASP A 100 1.16 21.76 -13.76
C ASP A 100 2.12 20.60 -13.47
N PRO A 101 3.14 20.36 -14.30
CA PRO A 101 4.13 19.30 -14.08
C PRO A 101 4.86 19.40 -12.73
N ALA A 102 4.93 20.59 -12.12
CA ALA A 102 5.52 20.75 -10.80
C ALA A 102 4.62 20.13 -9.70
N VAL A 103 3.30 20.23 -9.83
CA VAL A 103 2.34 19.58 -8.94
C VAL A 103 2.50 18.06 -9.04
N ILE A 104 2.53 17.52 -10.27
CA ILE A 104 2.70 16.08 -10.51
C ILE A 104 4.00 15.57 -9.87
N ARG A 105 5.12 16.25 -10.11
CA ARG A 105 6.43 15.88 -9.51
C ARG A 105 6.40 15.90 -7.99
N ASN A 106 5.79 16.91 -7.38
CA ASN A 106 5.70 17.02 -5.93
C ASN A 106 4.83 15.91 -5.32
N LEU A 107 3.70 15.58 -5.92
CA LEU A 107 2.84 14.49 -5.46
C LEU A 107 3.54 13.14 -5.58
N LYS A 108 4.25 12.87 -6.68
CA LYS A 108 5.07 11.66 -6.84
C LYS A 108 6.16 11.56 -5.78
N ARG A 109 6.84 12.66 -5.48
CA ARG A 109 7.88 12.72 -4.45
C ARG A 109 7.30 12.43 -3.06
N LEU A 110 6.14 12.99 -2.71
CA LEU A 110 5.46 12.72 -1.44
C LEU A 110 5.05 11.25 -1.31
N SER A 111 4.53 10.67 -2.40
CA SER A 111 4.20 9.24 -2.43
C SER A 111 5.45 8.39 -2.18
N PHE A 112 6.58 8.69 -2.85
CA PHE A 112 7.83 7.96 -2.66
C PHE A 112 8.34 8.04 -1.21
N GLN A 113 8.29 9.22 -0.60
CA GLN A 113 8.71 9.44 0.79
C GLN A 113 7.90 8.61 1.79
N GLY A 114 6.62 8.39 1.53
CA GLY A 114 5.79 7.52 2.36
C GLY A 114 6.26 6.06 2.35
N PHE A 115 6.59 5.53 1.18
CA PHE A 115 7.16 4.18 1.04
C PHE A 115 8.57 4.07 1.65
N GLU A 116 9.41 5.08 1.44
CA GLU A 116 10.76 5.14 2.02
C GLU A 116 10.72 5.10 3.55
N ALA A 117 9.80 5.84 4.17
CA ALA A 117 9.61 5.83 5.63
C ALA A 117 9.22 4.44 6.16
N ILE A 118 8.32 3.74 5.47
CA ILE A 118 7.96 2.35 5.81
C ILE A 118 9.17 1.44 5.68
N GLY A 119 9.92 1.53 4.58
CA GLY A 119 11.13 0.73 4.37
C GLY A 119 12.16 0.93 5.47
N ALA A 120 12.39 2.18 5.90
CA ALA A 120 13.32 2.52 6.98
C ALA A 120 12.87 1.94 8.34
N GLU A 121 11.59 2.04 8.68
CA GLU A 121 11.03 1.45 9.89
C GLU A 121 11.28 -0.06 9.96
N TYR A 122 10.98 -0.77 8.88
CA TYR A 122 11.18 -2.23 8.84
C TYR A 122 12.65 -2.64 8.77
N LEU A 123 13.54 -1.83 8.17
CA LEU A 123 14.98 -2.03 8.26
C LEU A 123 15.46 -2.01 9.71
N ASP A 124 15.02 -1.04 10.48
CA ASP A 124 15.40 -0.90 11.90
C ASP A 124 14.88 -2.08 12.72
N VAL A 125 13.65 -2.54 12.49
CA VAL A 125 13.08 -3.72 13.15
C VAL A 125 13.92 -4.97 12.83
N MET A 126 14.22 -5.23 11.56
CA MET A 126 15.00 -6.40 11.13
C MET A 126 16.43 -6.38 11.68
N ALA A 127 17.09 -5.23 11.62
CA ALA A 127 18.46 -5.09 12.11
C ALA A 127 18.54 -5.26 13.63
N ASN A 128 17.60 -4.69 14.38
CA ASN A 128 17.54 -4.85 15.82
C ASN A 128 17.28 -6.30 16.24
N GLU A 129 16.41 -7.01 15.53
CA GLU A 129 16.14 -8.42 15.80
C GLU A 129 17.40 -9.29 15.62
N ILE A 130 18.15 -9.08 14.54
CA ILE A 130 19.42 -9.78 14.31
C ILE A 130 20.42 -9.47 15.42
N TYR A 131 20.54 -8.20 15.79
CA TYR A 131 21.46 -7.77 16.84
C TYR A 131 21.11 -8.41 18.20
N GLN A 132 19.84 -8.37 18.60
CA GLN A 132 19.37 -8.96 19.86
C GLN A 132 19.54 -10.48 19.89
N ASN A 133 19.25 -11.16 18.78
CA ASN A 133 19.44 -12.61 18.68
C ASN A 133 20.92 -13.00 18.74
N THR A 134 21.82 -12.17 18.21
CA THR A 134 23.27 -12.36 18.32
C THR A 134 23.73 -12.15 19.76
N LEU A 135 23.30 -11.11 20.44
CA LEU A 135 23.62 -10.84 21.84
C LEU A 135 23.18 -11.96 22.77
N THR A 136 22.02 -12.54 22.53
CA THR A 136 21.44 -13.58 23.38
C THR A 136 21.82 -14.99 22.97
N GLY A 137 22.61 -15.15 21.87
CA GLY A 137 23.03 -16.45 21.35
C GLY A 137 21.86 -17.32 20.91
N ARG A 138 20.84 -16.73 20.28
CA ARG A 138 19.69 -17.48 19.74
C ARG A 138 20.07 -18.29 18.50
N PRO A 139 19.33 -19.39 18.21
CA PRO A 139 19.51 -20.13 16.97
C PRO A 139 19.28 -19.25 15.73
N VAL A 140 20.05 -19.47 14.68
CA VAL A 140 19.85 -18.80 13.36
C VAL A 140 18.43 -19.01 12.85
N ALA A 141 17.87 -20.21 13.04
CA ALA A 141 16.51 -20.53 12.62
C ALA A 141 15.45 -19.61 13.24
N ASP A 142 15.64 -19.19 14.49
CA ASP A 142 14.72 -18.26 15.15
C ASP A 142 14.78 -16.86 14.51
N SER A 143 15.98 -16.37 14.19
CA SER A 143 16.16 -15.10 13.47
C SER A 143 15.51 -15.14 12.09
N ILE A 144 15.71 -16.20 11.33
CA ILE A 144 15.08 -16.38 10.01
C ILE A 144 13.56 -16.37 10.14
N LYS A 145 13.02 -17.09 11.13
CA LYS A 145 11.57 -17.12 11.39
C LYS A 145 11.01 -15.73 11.71
N THR A 146 11.67 -14.98 12.58
CA THR A 146 11.25 -13.63 12.96
C THR A 146 11.33 -12.67 11.78
N LEU A 147 12.39 -12.73 10.98
CA LEU A 147 12.53 -11.89 9.78
C LEU A 147 11.43 -12.16 8.75
N ARG A 148 11.12 -13.42 8.50
CA ARG A 148 9.98 -13.80 7.63
C ARG A 148 8.66 -13.26 8.18
N HIS A 149 8.46 -13.34 9.48
CA HIS A 149 7.28 -12.75 10.12
C HIS A 149 7.24 -11.23 9.95
N THR A 150 8.36 -10.55 10.13
CA THR A 150 8.48 -9.09 9.96
C THR A 150 8.15 -8.67 8.54
N ILE A 151 8.59 -9.43 7.53
CA ILE A 151 8.33 -9.11 6.13
C ILE A 151 6.92 -9.53 5.71
N ASN A 152 6.48 -10.75 6.01
CA ASN A 152 5.24 -11.34 5.48
C ASN A 152 4.10 -11.51 6.50
N GLY A 153 4.35 -11.48 7.80
CA GLY A 153 3.32 -11.58 8.84
C GLY A 153 2.61 -12.93 8.97
N VAL A 154 3.20 -14.03 8.55
CA VAL A 154 2.52 -15.31 8.25
C VAL A 154 2.46 -16.30 9.42
N TYR A 155 2.91 -15.95 10.62
CA TYR A 155 3.09 -16.94 11.69
C TYR A 155 2.18 -16.74 12.91
N ILE A 156 0.96 -16.25 12.69
CA ILE A 156 0.00 -16.00 13.77
C ILE A 156 -0.91 -17.22 13.91
N GLU A 157 -1.12 -17.68 15.14
CA GLU A 157 -2.13 -18.67 15.45
C GLU A 157 -3.53 -18.09 15.22
N SER A 158 -4.42 -18.88 14.68
CA SER A 158 -5.78 -18.52 14.33
C SER A 158 -6.75 -19.58 14.87
N ASP A 159 -7.99 -19.21 15.10
CA ASP A 159 -9.08 -20.16 15.43
C ASP A 159 -9.48 -21.05 14.24
N SER A 160 -8.99 -20.73 13.03
CA SER A 160 -9.23 -21.54 11.83
C SER A 160 -8.27 -22.73 11.77
N ALA A 161 -8.80 -23.95 11.75
CA ALA A 161 -8.00 -25.16 11.61
C ALA A 161 -7.23 -25.21 10.28
N GLU A 162 -7.78 -24.63 9.20
CA GLU A 162 -7.11 -24.50 7.90
C GLU A 162 -5.93 -23.55 7.98
N ALA A 163 -6.11 -22.38 8.60
CA ALA A 163 -5.05 -21.42 8.80
C ALA A 163 -3.91 -22.00 9.65
N ASN A 164 -4.23 -22.69 10.74
CA ASN A 164 -3.22 -23.32 11.60
C ASN A 164 -2.43 -24.41 10.87
N LYS A 165 -3.07 -25.21 10.04
CA LYS A 165 -2.40 -26.19 9.17
C LYS A 165 -1.46 -25.54 8.18
N LEU A 166 -1.87 -24.44 7.54
CA LEU A 166 -1.01 -23.67 6.63
C LEU A 166 0.15 -23.01 7.37
N VAL A 167 -0.08 -22.50 8.59
CA VAL A 167 0.97 -21.96 9.47
C VAL A 167 2.00 -23.05 9.79
N ASP A 168 1.57 -24.26 10.11
CA ASP A 168 2.48 -25.36 10.38
C ASP A 168 3.31 -25.75 9.15
N ILE A 169 2.71 -25.78 7.97
CA ILE A 169 3.42 -26.00 6.71
C ILE A 169 4.41 -24.86 6.46
N ALA A 170 4.01 -23.61 6.60
CA ALA A 170 4.89 -22.45 6.40
C ALA A 170 6.06 -22.40 7.38
N LYS A 171 5.89 -22.92 8.62
CA LYS A 171 6.95 -23.03 9.63
C LYS A 171 7.95 -24.15 9.34
N ASN A 172 7.50 -25.29 8.80
CA ASN A 172 8.25 -26.52 8.78
C ASN A 172 8.71 -26.95 7.37
N ALA A 173 8.04 -26.48 6.32
CA ALA A 173 8.43 -26.75 4.94
C ALA A 173 9.48 -25.75 4.45
N THR A 174 10.09 -26.04 3.30
CA THR A 174 11.03 -25.17 2.60
C THR A 174 10.70 -25.11 1.11
N GLY A 175 11.22 -24.09 0.42
CA GLY A 175 11.05 -23.93 -1.04
C GLY A 175 9.60 -23.67 -1.45
N GLU A 176 9.19 -24.28 -2.56
CA GLU A 176 7.90 -24.04 -3.21
C GLU A 176 6.70 -24.38 -2.31
N VAL A 177 6.77 -25.47 -1.55
CA VAL A 177 5.70 -25.89 -0.63
C VAL A 177 5.48 -24.85 0.48
N GLN A 178 6.57 -24.29 1.00
CA GLN A 178 6.50 -23.21 1.98
C GLN A 178 5.86 -21.95 1.38
N GLN A 179 6.30 -21.57 0.18
CA GLN A 179 5.79 -20.38 -0.49
C GLN A 179 4.29 -20.51 -0.80
N GLU A 180 3.86 -21.67 -1.28
CA GLU A 180 2.44 -21.94 -1.55
C GLU A 180 1.58 -21.84 -0.29
N ALA A 181 2.08 -22.36 0.85
CA ALA A 181 1.38 -22.22 2.13
C ALA A 181 1.30 -20.75 2.58
N ILE A 182 2.37 -19.99 2.38
CA ILE A 182 2.42 -18.55 2.67
C ILE A 182 1.40 -17.80 1.82
N ASP A 183 1.33 -18.05 0.51
CA ASP A 183 0.41 -17.38 -0.40
C ASP A 183 -1.07 -17.71 -0.08
N LYS A 184 -1.35 -18.96 0.29
CA LYS A 184 -2.68 -19.35 0.79
C LYS A 184 -3.05 -18.66 2.10
N LEU A 185 -2.10 -18.54 3.04
CA LEU A 185 -2.32 -17.78 4.27
C LEU A 185 -2.57 -16.31 3.98
N HIS A 186 -1.84 -15.70 3.06
CA HIS A 186 -2.12 -14.33 2.63
C HIS A 186 -3.54 -14.16 2.10
N THR A 187 -4.03 -15.12 1.32
CA THR A 187 -5.41 -15.11 0.80
C THR A 187 -6.43 -15.21 1.93
N LEU A 188 -6.19 -16.07 2.93
CA LEU A 188 -7.07 -16.23 4.09
C LEU A 188 -7.07 -15.00 5.00
N TYR A 189 -5.91 -14.43 5.26
CA TYR A 189 -5.74 -13.29 6.18
C TYR A 189 -5.80 -11.91 5.53
N ALA A 190 -5.82 -11.82 4.20
CA ALA A 190 -5.97 -10.54 3.50
C ALA A 190 -7.24 -9.79 3.92
N ARG A 191 -8.27 -10.53 4.35
CA ARG A 191 -9.53 -9.97 4.87
C ARG A 191 -9.46 -9.57 6.34
N ASP A 192 -8.66 -10.26 7.16
CA ASP A 192 -8.70 -10.11 8.63
C ASP A 192 -7.67 -9.13 9.19
N ARG A 193 -6.84 -8.53 8.34
CA ARG A 193 -5.89 -7.44 8.69
C ARG A 193 -5.04 -7.70 9.94
N VAL A 194 -4.65 -8.95 10.20
CA VAL A 194 -3.92 -9.34 11.39
C VAL A 194 -2.41 -9.23 11.18
N GLY A 195 -1.74 -8.50 12.05
CA GLY A 195 -0.28 -8.35 12.11
C GLY A 195 0.29 -7.11 11.41
N ASN A 196 1.30 -6.54 12.05
CA ASN A 196 2.11 -5.44 11.52
C ASN A 196 3.30 -6.04 10.78
N ASN A 197 3.28 -6.05 9.45
CA ASN A 197 4.37 -6.55 8.61
C ASN A 197 4.54 -5.68 7.36
N LEU A 198 5.74 -5.71 6.79
CA LEU A 198 6.09 -4.87 5.65
C LEU A 198 5.16 -5.10 4.45
N ARG A 199 4.85 -6.36 4.13
CA ARG A 199 3.99 -6.72 3.00
C ARG A 199 2.59 -6.10 3.11
N ARG A 200 1.98 -6.18 4.28
CA ARG A 200 0.66 -5.61 4.52
C ARG A 200 0.66 -4.09 4.37
N TYR A 201 1.61 -3.42 5.02
CA TYR A 201 1.69 -1.96 4.95
C TYR A 201 2.03 -1.48 3.54
N ALA A 202 2.93 -2.16 2.86
CA ALA A 202 3.29 -1.82 1.48
C ALA A 202 2.11 -2.02 0.51
N SER A 203 1.36 -3.13 0.62
CA SER A 203 0.15 -3.36 -0.20
C SER A 203 -0.93 -2.30 0.06
N GLN A 204 -1.19 -1.99 1.34
CA GLN A 204 -2.13 -0.91 1.68
C GLN A 204 -1.66 0.43 1.10
N MET A 205 -0.37 0.73 1.23
CA MET A 205 0.22 1.98 0.77
C MET A 205 0.13 2.14 -0.76
N VAL A 206 0.27 1.05 -1.54
CA VAL A 206 0.14 1.10 -3.01
C VAL A 206 -1.23 1.64 -3.40
N HIS A 207 -2.30 1.06 -2.87
CA HIS A 207 -3.65 1.50 -3.18
C HIS A 207 -3.93 2.91 -2.64
N ASP A 208 -3.60 3.18 -1.37
CA ASP A 208 -3.85 4.48 -0.76
C ASP A 208 -3.04 5.60 -1.43
N SER A 209 -1.78 5.36 -1.77
CA SER A 209 -0.90 6.32 -2.43
C SER A 209 -1.39 6.65 -3.85
N LEU A 210 -1.73 5.63 -4.66
CA LEU A 210 -2.27 5.85 -6.00
C LEU A 210 -3.60 6.61 -5.94
N MET A 211 -4.51 6.19 -5.07
CA MET A 211 -5.82 6.84 -4.91
C MET A 211 -5.73 8.26 -4.38
N GLN A 212 -4.78 8.54 -3.46
CA GLN A 212 -4.54 9.90 -2.96
C GLN A 212 -3.89 10.78 -4.03
N PHE A 213 -2.94 10.23 -4.77
CA PHE A 213 -2.34 10.91 -5.92
C PHE A 213 -3.40 11.27 -6.95
N ASP A 214 -4.20 10.31 -7.39
CA ASP A 214 -5.27 10.51 -8.34
C ASP A 214 -6.31 11.53 -7.85
N SER A 215 -6.78 11.38 -6.61
CA SER A 215 -7.72 12.34 -6.01
C SER A 215 -7.15 13.76 -5.94
N SER A 216 -5.85 13.91 -5.70
CA SER A 216 -5.18 15.23 -5.71
C SER A 216 -5.19 15.84 -7.11
N ILE A 217 -4.88 15.03 -8.13
CA ILE A 217 -4.88 15.44 -9.54
C ILE A 217 -6.29 15.85 -9.98
N VAL A 218 -7.28 14.97 -9.75
CA VAL A 218 -8.69 15.21 -10.15
C VAL A 218 -9.26 16.43 -9.43
N THR A 219 -8.94 16.61 -8.14
CA THR A 219 -9.42 17.77 -7.36
C THR A 219 -8.80 19.07 -7.86
N ALA A 220 -7.49 19.09 -8.10
CA ALA A 220 -6.79 20.27 -8.61
C ALA A 220 -7.33 20.67 -9.98
N ALA A 221 -7.38 19.72 -10.91
CA ALA A 221 -7.85 19.96 -12.27
C ALA A 221 -9.35 20.34 -12.32
N GLY A 222 -10.19 19.68 -11.52
CA GLY A 222 -11.62 20.02 -11.44
C GLY A 222 -11.85 21.44 -10.92
N LYS A 223 -11.09 21.88 -9.90
CA LYS A 223 -11.16 23.26 -9.39
C LYS A 223 -10.69 24.28 -10.44
N GLU A 224 -9.60 23.98 -11.14
CA GLU A 224 -9.09 24.86 -12.21
C GLU A 224 -10.08 24.94 -13.37
N ALA A 225 -10.78 23.84 -13.68
CA ALA A 225 -11.86 23.80 -14.66
C ALA A 225 -13.19 24.42 -14.18
N GLY A 226 -13.25 24.96 -12.95
CA GLY A 226 -14.40 25.67 -12.41
C GLY A 226 -15.51 24.78 -11.83
N ALA A 227 -15.21 23.55 -11.42
CA ALA A 227 -16.19 22.69 -10.77
C ALA A 227 -16.63 23.26 -9.41
N GLU A 228 -17.92 23.44 -9.23
CA GLU A 228 -18.55 23.91 -7.97
C GLU A 228 -19.11 22.75 -7.15
N LYS A 229 -19.42 21.63 -7.80
CA LYS A 229 -20.02 20.43 -7.20
C LYS A 229 -19.18 19.20 -7.45
N TRP A 230 -19.28 18.24 -6.53
CA TRP A 230 -18.48 17.01 -6.52
C TRP A 230 -19.36 15.83 -6.18
N LYS A 231 -19.35 14.82 -7.04
CA LYS A 231 -20.05 13.56 -6.81
C LYS A 231 -19.14 12.56 -6.12
N TYR A 232 -19.60 11.96 -5.01
CA TYR A 232 -18.88 10.88 -4.37
C TYR A 232 -19.09 9.59 -5.16
N TYR A 233 -18.08 9.20 -5.92
CA TYR A 233 -18.14 8.13 -6.89
C TYR A 233 -17.37 6.90 -6.40
N GLY A 234 -17.89 5.69 -6.69
CA GLY A 234 -17.25 4.40 -6.39
C GLY A 234 -18.30 3.32 -6.15
N SER A 235 -17.88 2.07 -6.35
CA SER A 235 -18.76 0.93 -6.13
C SER A 235 -18.90 0.61 -4.65
N VAL A 236 -20.13 0.49 -4.18
CA VAL A 236 -20.43 0.01 -2.83
C VAL A 236 -20.37 -1.52 -2.84
N ILE A 237 -19.51 -2.07 -1.99
CA ILE A 237 -19.38 -3.50 -1.76
C ILE A 237 -19.84 -3.85 -0.32
N ARG A 238 -19.99 -5.13 -0.02
CA ARG A 238 -20.43 -5.61 1.30
C ARG A 238 -19.64 -4.98 2.45
N ASP A 239 -18.33 -4.89 2.30
CA ASP A 239 -17.40 -4.41 3.32
C ASP A 239 -17.13 -2.90 3.24
N SER A 240 -17.87 -2.17 2.39
CA SER A 240 -17.81 -0.70 2.38
C SER A 240 -18.27 -0.13 3.72
N ARG A 241 -17.58 0.92 4.18
CA ARG A 241 -17.96 1.64 5.40
C ARG A 241 -19.36 2.24 5.26
N ASP A 242 -20.09 2.35 6.35
CA ASP A 242 -21.44 2.92 6.34
C ASP A 242 -21.42 4.36 5.81
N TRP A 243 -20.39 5.14 6.15
CA TRP A 243 -20.18 6.46 5.57
C TRP A 243 -20.08 6.41 4.03
N CYS A 244 -19.32 5.48 3.47
CA CYS A 244 -19.23 5.34 2.02
C CYS A 244 -20.55 4.88 1.38
N LYS A 245 -21.30 3.98 2.04
CA LYS A 245 -22.62 3.52 1.58
C LYS A 245 -23.63 4.66 1.56
N GLU A 246 -23.57 5.51 2.57
CA GLU A 246 -24.49 6.66 2.71
C GLU A 246 -24.25 7.72 1.64
N HIS A 247 -22.98 7.98 1.28
CA HIS A 247 -22.62 9.10 0.41
C HIS A 247 -22.38 8.71 -1.06
N ALA A 248 -22.19 7.43 -1.37
CA ALA A 248 -21.96 6.98 -2.74
C ALA A 248 -23.08 7.38 -3.69
N GLY A 249 -22.72 8.01 -4.81
CA GLY A 249 -23.64 8.49 -5.83
C GLY A 249 -24.25 9.87 -5.58
N LYS A 250 -24.04 10.45 -4.40
CA LYS A 250 -24.56 11.79 -4.05
C LYS A 250 -23.58 12.89 -4.48
N THR A 251 -24.11 14.06 -4.75
CA THR A 251 -23.38 15.27 -5.18
C THR A 251 -23.44 16.31 -4.08
N TYR A 252 -22.33 17.02 -3.87
CA TYR A 252 -22.12 17.98 -2.80
C TYR A 252 -21.29 19.16 -3.29
N THR A 253 -21.42 20.31 -2.64
CA THR A 253 -20.47 21.42 -2.73
C THR A 253 -19.20 21.12 -1.91
N GLU A 254 -18.12 21.88 -2.13
CA GLU A 254 -16.91 21.75 -1.32
C GLU A 254 -17.19 22.03 0.17
N GLU A 255 -18.03 23.01 0.48
CA GLU A 255 -18.38 23.39 1.85
C GLU A 255 -19.12 22.23 2.56
N GLU A 256 -20.10 21.62 1.93
CA GLU A 256 -20.82 20.46 2.45
C GLU A 256 -19.89 19.26 2.70
N ILE A 257 -18.95 19.00 1.79
CA ILE A 257 -17.96 17.92 1.96
C ILE A 257 -17.10 18.18 3.20
N ARG A 258 -16.60 19.39 3.37
CA ARG A 258 -15.76 19.76 4.52
C ARG A 258 -16.53 19.70 5.83
N GLU A 259 -17.77 20.17 5.84
CA GLU A 259 -18.63 20.12 7.00
C GLU A 259 -18.98 18.67 7.39
N MET A 260 -19.42 17.86 6.45
CA MET A 260 -19.69 16.44 6.68
C MET A 260 -18.45 15.72 7.24
N TRP A 261 -17.28 16.01 6.67
CA TRP A 261 -16.02 15.41 7.11
C TRP A 261 -15.67 15.82 8.55
N ALA A 262 -15.82 17.10 8.89
CA ALA A 262 -15.50 17.61 10.21
C ALA A 262 -16.44 17.06 11.29
N ASN A 263 -17.73 16.92 10.99
CA ASN A 263 -18.76 16.56 11.96
C ASN A 263 -18.95 15.04 12.15
N ASN A 264 -18.38 14.20 11.28
CA ASN A 264 -18.55 12.76 11.35
C ASN A 264 -17.25 12.04 11.71
N SER A 265 -17.39 10.89 12.41
CA SER A 265 -16.29 10.01 12.75
C SER A 265 -16.68 8.56 12.47
N TRP A 266 -15.75 7.79 11.94
CA TRP A 266 -15.93 6.36 11.64
C TRP A 266 -14.62 5.59 11.72
N GLY A 267 -14.69 4.27 11.81
CA GLY A 267 -13.52 3.40 11.81
C GLY A 267 -12.73 3.50 10.50
N GLY A 268 -11.44 3.78 10.60
CA GLY A 268 -10.55 3.93 9.45
C GLY A 268 -10.63 5.28 8.73
N LYS A 269 -11.25 6.30 9.34
CA LYS A 269 -11.13 7.68 8.88
C LYS A 269 -9.65 8.08 8.95
N ALA A 270 -9.09 8.55 7.81
CA ALA A 270 -7.73 9.02 7.76
C ALA A 270 -7.66 10.53 8.03
N PRO A 271 -6.61 11.05 8.67
CA PRO A 271 -6.42 12.49 8.79
C PRO A 271 -6.09 13.10 7.43
N GLY A 272 -6.53 14.32 7.19
CA GLY A 272 -6.21 15.07 5.98
C GLY A 272 -7.40 15.73 5.29
N ASP A 273 -7.19 16.24 4.09
CA ASP A 273 -8.22 16.85 3.26
C ASP A 273 -9.22 15.80 2.77
N PRO A 274 -10.54 15.98 2.94
CA PRO A 274 -11.56 15.02 2.57
C PRO A 274 -11.53 14.61 1.10
N PHE A 275 -11.16 15.51 0.20
CA PHE A 275 -11.02 15.20 -1.23
C PHE A 275 -9.89 14.20 -1.50
N ILE A 276 -8.82 14.28 -0.72
CA ILE A 276 -7.62 13.44 -0.88
C ILE A 276 -7.78 12.10 -0.15
N VAL A 277 -8.22 12.15 1.13
CA VAL A 277 -8.34 10.95 1.95
C VAL A 277 -9.68 10.23 1.82
N ARG A 278 -10.67 10.85 1.20
CA ARG A 278 -11.97 10.27 0.79
C ARG A 278 -12.71 9.62 1.97
N GLY A 279 -13.06 8.33 1.90
CA GLY A 279 -13.63 7.56 3.01
C GLY A 279 -12.62 7.04 4.03
N GLY A 280 -11.33 7.42 3.91
CA GLY A 280 -10.23 6.98 4.79
C GLY A 280 -9.37 5.86 4.20
N TYR A 281 -8.60 5.17 5.05
CA TYR A 281 -7.66 4.13 4.63
C TYR A 281 -8.33 3.02 3.80
N ASN A 282 -7.67 2.58 2.71
CA ASN A 282 -8.18 1.58 1.76
C ASN A 282 -9.53 1.95 1.11
N CYS A 283 -9.88 3.25 1.05
CA CYS A 283 -11.11 3.68 0.37
C CYS A 283 -10.89 3.70 -1.15
N ARG A 284 -11.77 3.02 -1.89
CA ARG A 284 -11.76 3.01 -3.38
C ARG A 284 -12.74 4.03 -3.99
N HIS A 285 -13.44 4.83 -3.16
CA HIS A 285 -14.27 5.93 -3.63
C HIS A 285 -13.44 7.20 -3.79
N HIS A 286 -13.92 8.13 -4.59
CA HIS A 286 -13.31 9.45 -4.81
C HIS A 286 -14.37 10.50 -5.06
N PHE A 287 -14.02 11.78 -4.88
CA PHE A 287 -14.85 12.90 -5.29
C PHE A 287 -14.52 13.26 -6.74
N ARG A 288 -15.54 13.26 -7.60
CA ARG A 288 -15.45 13.60 -9.01
C ARG A 288 -16.09 14.96 -9.26
N PRO A 289 -15.45 15.87 -10.01
CA PRO A 289 -16.09 17.13 -10.37
C PRO A 289 -17.34 16.89 -11.22
N VAL A 290 -18.37 17.71 -11.01
CA VAL A 290 -19.61 17.71 -11.80
C VAL A 290 -19.71 19.05 -12.49
N PHE A 291 -19.90 19.02 -13.80
CA PHE A 291 -20.09 20.21 -14.64
C PHE A 291 -21.55 20.33 -15.07
N GLU A 292 -22.05 21.56 -15.29
CA GLU A 292 -23.48 21.85 -15.45
C GLU A 292 -24.24 21.05 -16.51
N GLU A 293 -23.56 20.51 -17.52
CA GLU A 293 -24.20 19.68 -18.57
C GLU A 293 -24.66 18.30 -18.05
N GLU A 294 -24.15 17.84 -16.92
CA GLU A 294 -24.53 16.54 -16.31
C GLU A 294 -25.78 16.60 -15.43
N GLU A 295 -26.20 17.77 -14.94
CA GLU A 295 -27.38 17.88 -14.07
C GLU A 295 -28.71 17.64 -14.82
N ASN A 296 -28.70 17.69 -16.16
CA ASN A 296 -29.88 17.59 -17.02
C ASN A 296 -29.99 16.28 -17.82
N ALA A 297 -29.11 15.32 -17.60
CA ALA A 297 -29.05 14.00 -18.28
C ALA A 297 -29.43 12.86 -17.31
#